data_355534274ac4bea5fdc4dafdd91b321d
#
_entry.id   355534274ac4bea5fdc4dafdd91b321d
#
_cell.length_a   1.000
_cell.length_b   1.000
_cell.length_c   1.000
_cell.angle_alpha   90.00
_cell.angle_beta   90.00
_cell.angle_gamma   90.00
#
_symmetry.space_group_name_H-M   'P 1'
#
loop_
_entity.id
_entity.type
_entity.pdbx_description
1 polymer ?
#
loop_
_entity_poly.entity_id
_entity_poly.type
_entity_poly.pdbx_seq_one_letter_code
_entity_poly.pdbx_strand_id
1 'polypeptide(L)'
;MSVKTHIWICALCCTLMLACSGKPSHDEVQGWYEQGKALRAEGEPQEAMELFLKAAHSGTDDEMLLGRVYSNMANICRQANEHALAGYVYALSAEHFAASGDDLAYAYALNNVAWEHATRAHKDSALLLVAEALRIYPLFPLTDKVIETRAAACLFAMEYDSVLYYTMPPANDYLMMLRAQAYSYMHVGDSATYYAQILLPRIDNPFYLDDIYYILTHDDPSADAETIRQLSSERADVQKAIEQRHGKLMLAVQLLAQNLYPAQTNWRHLAEVILILLVCLAVVVFGIITIFERRKLYDERTEHDTTRRKELNQSLHLLRESADLKQELAWNDYSTFRHQTDKLFHGLATTLEQQGLNEQDIRICVLVLIGLPHRQIAAILPCSQKSIGKLKDLTARKLGVSGGQLREKLTYLVCE
;
A
#
# COMPACT_ATOMS: atom_id res chain seq x y z
N MET A 1 12.95 -31.36 -41.83
CA MET A 1 12.45 -31.96 -40.58
C MET A 1 11.27 -31.19 -40.07
N SER A 2 10.15 -31.85 -39.80
CA SER A 2 8.87 -31.21 -39.40
C SER A 2 8.98 -30.59 -37.99
N VAL A 3 8.30 -29.47 -37.76
CA VAL A 3 8.20 -28.80 -36.43
C VAL A 3 7.71 -29.79 -35.35
N LYS A 4 6.88 -30.77 -35.73
CA LYS A 4 6.45 -31.87 -34.85
C LYS A 4 7.60 -32.72 -34.32
N THR A 5 8.64 -32.97 -35.16
CA THR A 5 9.82 -33.79 -34.76
C THR A 5 10.67 -33.02 -33.73
N HIS A 6 10.77 -31.71 -33.81
CA HIS A 6 11.51 -30.88 -32.84
C HIS A 6 10.80 -30.83 -31.48
N ILE A 7 9.44 -30.71 -31.46
CA ILE A 7 8.66 -30.73 -30.22
C ILE A 7 8.80 -32.08 -29.50
N TRP A 8 8.80 -33.22 -30.23
CA TRP A 8 8.98 -34.54 -29.65
C TRP A 8 10.41 -34.77 -29.11
N ILE A 9 11.43 -34.22 -29.78
CA ILE A 9 12.82 -34.30 -29.31
C ILE A 9 13.00 -33.42 -28.07
N CYS A 10 12.44 -32.19 -28.03
CA CYS A 10 12.47 -31.34 -26.82
C CYS A 10 11.71 -31.98 -25.66
N ALA A 11 10.54 -32.57 -25.90
CA ALA A 11 9.77 -33.26 -24.85
C ALA A 11 10.52 -34.48 -24.34
N LEU A 12 11.16 -35.26 -25.21
CA LEU A 12 11.98 -36.43 -24.84
C LEU A 12 13.26 -35.99 -24.10
N CYS A 13 13.92 -34.92 -24.50
CA CYS A 13 15.06 -34.34 -23.78
C CYS A 13 14.64 -33.80 -22.39
N CYS A 14 13.50 -33.13 -22.28
CA CYS A 14 12.98 -32.69 -20.99
C CYS A 14 12.60 -33.85 -20.07
N THR A 15 11.99 -34.92 -20.60
CA THR A 15 11.69 -36.13 -19.80
C THR A 15 12.96 -36.92 -19.43
N LEU A 16 13.97 -36.97 -20.28
CA LEU A 16 15.27 -37.56 -19.98
C LEU A 16 16.06 -36.72 -18.95
N MET A 17 16.01 -35.40 -19.01
CA MET A 17 16.64 -34.55 -17.98
C MET A 17 15.95 -34.67 -16.62
N LEU A 18 14.61 -34.81 -16.59
CA LEU A 18 13.86 -35.09 -15.35
C LEU A 18 14.09 -36.49 -14.78
N ALA A 19 14.42 -37.47 -15.62
CA ALA A 19 14.71 -38.84 -15.21
C ALA A 19 16.16 -39.04 -14.74
N CYS A 20 17.09 -38.11 -15.01
CA CYS A 20 18.50 -38.19 -14.63
C CYS A 20 18.86 -37.52 -13.30
N SER A 21 17.93 -36.88 -12.61
CA SER A 21 18.15 -36.41 -11.24
C SER A 21 17.94 -37.61 -10.29
N GLY A 22 18.94 -38.44 -10.12
CA GLY A 22 18.95 -39.46 -9.07
C GLY A 22 18.68 -38.79 -7.70
N LYS A 23 17.90 -39.46 -6.82
CA LYS A 23 17.73 -39.02 -5.42
C LYS A 23 19.15 -38.83 -4.84
N PRO A 24 19.44 -37.70 -4.20
CA PRO A 24 20.76 -37.45 -3.63
C PRO A 24 21.10 -38.50 -2.59
N SER A 25 22.38 -38.87 -2.50
CA SER A 25 22.85 -39.82 -1.50
C SER A 25 22.68 -39.22 -0.08
N HIS A 26 22.62 -40.12 0.92
CA HIS A 26 22.58 -39.70 2.31
C HIS A 26 23.77 -38.77 2.65
N ASP A 27 24.99 -39.13 2.20
CA ASP A 27 26.20 -38.35 2.45
C ASP A 27 26.13 -36.94 1.82
N GLU A 28 25.52 -36.81 0.66
CA GLU A 28 25.31 -35.49 0.05
C GLU A 28 24.35 -34.63 0.89
N VAL A 29 23.24 -35.19 1.36
CA VAL A 29 22.26 -34.47 2.19
C VAL A 29 22.88 -34.08 3.54
N GLN A 30 23.63 -35.00 4.16
CA GLN A 30 24.39 -34.71 5.37
C GLN A 30 25.42 -33.59 5.11
N GLY A 31 26.10 -33.61 3.95
CA GLY A 31 27.04 -32.57 3.56
C GLY A 31 26.41 -31.18 3.47
N TRP A 32 25.22 -31.09 2.87
CA TRP A 32 24.46 -29.79 2.82
C TRP A 32 24.09 -29.31 4.22
N TYR A 33 23.66 -30.20 5.09
CA TYR A 33 23.34 -29.87 6.48
C TYR A 33 24.56 -29.32 7.24
N GLU A 34 25.73 -29.99 7.16
CA GLU A 34 26.95 -29.57 7.86
C GLU A 34 27.48 -28.22 7.30
N GLN A 35 27.45 -28.04 5.98
CA GLN A 35 27.80 -26.75 5.35
C GLN A 35 26.86 -25.63 5.78
N GLY A 36 25.54 -25.91 5.81
CA GLY A 36 24.56 -24.95 6.28
C GLY A 36 24.78 -24.53 7.73
N LYS A 37 25.17 -25.46 8.61
CA LYS A 37 25.57 -25.16 9.99
C LYS A 37 26.79 -24.24 10.05
N ALA A 38 27.81 -24.52 9.25
CA ALA A 38 29.01 -23.70 9.20
C ALA A 38 28.70 -22.28 8.75
N LEU A 39 27.98 -22.11 7.64
CA LEU A 39 27.56 -20.81 7.13
C LEU A 39 26.70 -20.01 8.14
N ARG A 40 25.80 -20.70 8.85
CA ARG A 40 25.02 -20.05 9.92
C ARG A 40 25.93 -19.53 11.03
N ALA A 41 26.97 -20.31 11.42
CA ALA A 41 27.94 -19.89 12.44
C ALA A 41 28.83 -18.73 11.96
N GLU A 42 29.14 -18.65 10.68
CA GLU A 42 29.87 -17.56 10.03
C GLU A 42 29.02 -16.27 9.85
N GLY A 43 27.72 -16.34 10.13
CA GLY A 43 26.80 -15.21 10.00
C GLY A 43 26.26 -15.00 8.59
N GLU A 44 26.21 -16.05 7.77
CA GLU A 44 25.62 -16.08 6.44
C GLU A 44 24.31 -16.93 6.46
N PRO A 45 23.22 -16.37 7.03
CA PRO A 45 21.97 -17.11 7.26
C PRO A 45 21.20 -17.43 5.99
N GLN A 46 21.34 -16.64 4.92
CA GLN A 46 20.63 -16.86 3.66
C GLN A 46 21.17 -18.09 2.95
N GLU A 47 22.47 -18.20 2.78
CA GLU A 47 23.15 -19.33 2.17
C GLU A 47 22.95 -20.60 3.00
N ALA A 48 22.96 -20.46 4.33
CA ALA A 48 22.63 -21.54 5.24
C ALA A 48 21.19 -22.05 5.00
N MET A 49 20.21 -21.15 4.86
CA MET A 49 18.81 -21.47 4.62
C MET A 49 18.62 -22.19 3.27
N GLU A 50 19.34 -21.77 2.22
CA GLU A 50 19.31 -22.43 0.91
C GLU A 50 19.75 -23.90 1.01
N LEU A 51 20.83 -24.16 1.74
CA LEU A 51 21.31 -25.54 1.96
C LEU A 51 20.36 -26.35 2.83
N PHE A 52 19.77 -25.76 3.88
CA PHE A 52 18.79 -26.45 4.71
C PHE A 52 17.51 -26.78 3.90
N LEU A 53 17.02 -25.88 3.07
CA LEU A 53 15.89 -26.12 2.18
C LEU A 53 16.21 -27.22 1.17
N LYS A 54 17.43 -27.22 0.61
CA LYS A 54 17.89 -28.27 -0.30
C LYS A 54 17.92 -29.64 0.39
N ALA A 55 18.39 -29.71 1.64
CA ALA A 55 18.36 -30.91 2.45
C ALA A 55 16.93 -31.37 2.77
N ALA A 56 16.03 -30.43 3.18
CA ALA A 56 14.63 -30.74 3.48
C ALA A 56 13.86 -31.28 2.26
N HIS A 57 14.15 -30.78 1.06
CA HIS A 57 13.51 -31.22 -0.20
C HIS A 57 14.21 -32.37 -0.90
N SER A 58 15.25 -32.94 -0.31
CA SER A 58 16.02 -34.03 -0.91
C SER A 58 15.24 -35.33 -1.09
N GLY A 59 14.15 -35.50 -0.35
CA GLY A 59 13.41 -36.74 -0.25
C GLY A 59 14.16 -37.82 0.52
N THR A 60 15.06 -37.42 1.44
CA THR A 60 15.71 -38.39 2.35
C THR A 60 14.69 -39.01 3.30
N ASP A 61 14.91 -40.26 3.70
CA ASP A 61 14.10 -40.96 4.69
C ASP A 61 14.75 -40.90 6.10
N ASP A 62 15.83 -40.10 6.26
CA ASP A 62 16.50 -39.89 7.54
C ASP A 62 15.74 -38.80 8.36
N GLU A 63 14.80 -39.29 9.17
CA GLU A 63 13.98 -38.49 10.04
C GLU A 63 14.79 -37.66 11.07
N MET A 64 15.89 -38.26 11.58
CA MET A 64 16.78 -37.57 12.51
C MET A 64 17.47 -36.38 11.83
N LEU A 65 17.97 -36.56 10.62
CA LEU A 65 18.61 -35.49 9.85
C LEU A 65 17.59 -34.37 9.51
N LEU A 66 16.38 -34.75 9.07
CA LEU A 66 15.30 -33.77 8.81
C LEU A 66 14.93 -32.99 10.05
N GLY A 67 14.80 -33.62 11.20
CA GLY A 67 14.56 -32.97 12.48
C GLY A 67 15.63 -31.88 12.79
N ARG A 68 16.90 -32.21 12.56
CA ARG A 68 18.03 -31.29 12.75
C ARG A 68 18.01 -30.15 11.74
N VAL A 69 17.67 -30.40 10.48
CA VAL A 69 17.54 -29.41 9.42
C VAL A 69 16.47 -28.38 9.80
N TYR A 70 15.24 -28.82 10.11
CA TYR A 70 14.16 -27.93 10.52
C TYR A 70 14.48 -27.16 11.81
N SER A 71 15.16 -27.79 12.78
CA SER A 71 15.60 -27.10 13.99
C SER A 71 16.56 -25.94 13.69
N ASN A 72 17.47 -26.11 12.72
CA ASN A 72 18.40 -25.06 12.31
C ASN A 72 17.70 -23.94 11.55
N MET A 73 16.74 -24.26 10.69
CA MET A 73 15.89 -23.27 10.00
C MET A 73 15.07 -22.46 11.02
N ALA A 74 14.48 -23.11 12.01
CA ALA A 74 13.75 -22.46 13.09
C ALA A 74 14.63 -21.53 13.93
N ASN A 75 15.89 -21.92 14.19
CA ASN A 75 16.85 -21.06 14.88
C ASN A 75 17.14 -19.75 14.12
N ILE A 76 17.19 -19.78 12.78
CA ILE A 76 17.33 -18.58 11.95
C ILE A 76 16.11 -17.67 12.12
N CYS A 77 14.90 -18.24 12.08
CA CYS A 77 13.66 -17.49 12.29
C CYS A 77 13.59 -16.87 13.69
N ARG A 78 13.99 -17.62 14.74
CA ARG A 78 14.10 -17.10 16.13
C ARG A 78 15.04 -15.93 16.21
N GLN A 79 16.22 -16.00 15.61
CA GLN A 79 17.20 -14.92 15.58
C GLN A 79 16.70 -13.68 14.84
N ALA A 80 15.76 -13.85 13.91
CA ALA A 80 15.08 -12.77 13.20
C ALA A 80 13.88 -12.21 13.97
N ASN A 81 13.59 -12.67 15.19
CA ASN A 81 12.39 -12.36 15.99
C ASN A 81 11.08 -12.80 15.35
N GLU A 82 11.13 -13.70 14.35
CA GLU A 82 9.95 -14.27 13.70
C GLU A 82 9.41 -15.49 14.48
N HIS A 83 8.99 -15.22 15.72
CA HIS A 83 8.61 -16.23 16.71
C HIS A 83 7.45 -17.14 16.27
N ALA A 84 6.48 -16.62 15.50
CA ALA A 84 5.38 -17.42 14.99
C ALA A 84 5.86 -18.47 13.98
N LEU A 85 6.73 -18.06 13.03
CA LEU A 85 7.31 -18.96 12.03
C LEU A 85 8.31 -19.90 12.67
N ALA A 86 9.15 -19.43 13.60
CA ALA A 86 10.06 -20.27 14.36
C ALA A 86 9.31 -21.40 15.07
N GLY A 87 8.22 -21.09 15.77
CA GLY A 87 7.38 -22.07 16.46
C GLY A 87 6.80 -23.13 15.53
N TYR A 88 6.32 -22.70 14.35
CA TYR A 88 5.83 -23.64 13.34
C TYR A 88 6.93 -24.56 12.83
N VAL A 89 8.11 -24.03 12.51
CA VAL A 89 9.23 -24.83 11.98
C VAL A 89 9.83 -25.76 13.05
N TYR A 90 9.86 -25.32 14.33
CA TYR A 90 10.21 -26.24 15.43
C TYR A 90 9.19 -27.35 15.62
N ALA A 91 7.91 -27.12 15.38
CA ALA A 91 6.90 -28.16 15.41
C ALA A 91 7.16 -29.22 14.31
N LEU A 92 7.53 -28.81 13.09
CA LEU A 92 7.98 -29.73 12.05
C LEU A 92 9.22 -30.53 12.49
N SER A 93 10.19 -29.86 13.11
CA SER A 93 11.37 -30.53 13.68
C SER A 93 10.98 -31.56 14.72
N ALA A 94 10.01 -31.26 15.60
CA ALA A 94 9.50 -32.18 16.61
C ALA A 94 8.82 -33.40 15.99
N GLU A 95 8.02 -33.23 14.92
CA GLU A 95 7.40 -34.34 14.18
C GLU A 95 8.45 -35.34 13.65
N HIS A 96 9.51 -34.82 13.03
CA HIS A 96 10.60 -35.64 12.51
C HIS A 96 11.39 -36.34 13.63
N PHE A 97 11.70 -35.67 14.74
CA PHE A 97 12.36 -36.31 15.87
C PHE A 97 11.49 -37.38 16.53
N ALA A 98 10.17 -37.15 16.63
CA ALA A 98 9.23 -38.18 17.10
C ALA A 98 9.23 -39.42 16.18
N ALA A 99 9.22 -39.19 14.85
CA ALA A 99 9.30 -40.26 13.85
C ALA A 99 10.65 -41.03 13.89
N SER A 100 11.75 -40.35 14.24
CA SER A 100 13.06 -40.98 14.42
C SER A 100 13.18 -41.84 15.66
N GLY A 101 12.28 -41.69 16.63
CA GLY A 101 12.33 -42.39 17.93
C GLY A 101 13.38 -41.83 18.90
N ASP A 102 13.93 -40.65 18.66
CA ASP A 102 14.84 -39.99 19.60
C ASP A 102 14.04 -39.11 20.59
N ASP A 103 13.66 -39.69 21.73
CA ASP A 103 12.89 -39.01 22.77
C ASP A 103 13.57 -37.75 23.31
N LEU A 104 14.91 -37.75 23.40
CA LEU A 104 15.65 -36.54 23.87
C LEU A 104 15.54 -35.41 22.86
N ALA A 105 15.81 -35.68 21.58
CA ALA A 105 15.71 -34.66 20.52
C ALA A 105 14.26 -34.16 20.38
N TYR A 106 13.27 -35.06 20.46
CA TYR A 106 11.86 -34.69 20.46
C TYR A 106 11.48 -33.77 21.65
N ALA A 107 11.92 -34.11 22.86
CA ALA A 107 11.65 -33.28 24.04
C ALA A 107 12.31 -31.91 23.94
N TYR A 108 13.54 -31.81 23.39
CA TYR A 108 14.17 -30.52 23.12
C TYR A 108 13.40 -29.70 22.08
N ALA A 109 12.91 -30.32 21.01
CA ALA A 109 12.12 -29.64 20.00
C ALA A 109 10.80 -29.10 20.58
N LEU A 110 10.09 -29.89 21.40
CA LEU A 110 8.90 -29.43 22.13
C LEU A 110 9.19 -28.24 23.05
N ASN A 111 10.32 -28.29 23.78
CA ASN A 111 10.73 -27.15 24.62
C ASN A 111 11.07 -25.91 23.76
N ASN A 112 11.62 -26.08 22.56
CA ASN A 112 11.82 -24.96 21.65
C ASN A 112 10.51 -24.36 21.13
N VAL A 113 9.50 -25.19 20.83
CA VAL A 113 8.14 -24.73 20.53
C VAL A 113 7.54 -23.97 21.72
N ALA A 114 7.69 -24.52 22.93
CA ALA A 114 7.25 -23.87 24.16
C ALA A 114 7.88 -22.47 24.36
N TRP A 115 9.18 -22.36 24.08
CA TRP A 115 9.88 -21.08 24.08
C TRP A 115 9.26 -20.05 23.16
N GLU A 116 8.91 -20.43 21.92
CA GLU A 116 8.27 -19.51 20.94
C GLU A 116 6.85 -19.10 21.41
N HIS A 117 6.15 -19.97 22.14
CA HIS A 117 4.90 -19.60 22.80
C HIS A 117 5.14 -18.62 23.96
N ALA A 118 6.18 -18.86 24.77
CA ALA A 118 6.53 -17.99 25.89
C ALA A 118 6.83 -16.55 25.42
N THR A 119 7.69 -16.39 24.41
CA THR A 119 8.08 -15.07 23.86
C THR A 119 6.89 -14.30 23.25
N ARG A 120 5.81 -14.99 22.88
CA ARG A 120 4.54 -14.42 22.39
C ARG A 120 3.49 -14.22 23.49
N ALA A 121 3.91 -14.28 24.76
CA ALA A 121 3.04 -14.20 25.93
C ALA A 121 1.92 -15.29 26.01
N HIS A 122 2.09 -16.43 25.33
CA HIS A 122 1.19 -17.56 25.39
C HIS A 122 1.64 -18.53 26.49
N LYS A 123 1.64 -18.05 27.74
CA LYS A 123 2.16 -18.76 28.92
C LYS A 123 1.60 -20.18 29.08
N ASP A 124 0.28 -20.33 29.04
CA ASP A 124 -0.35 -21.62 29.29
C ASP A 124 0.05 -22.67 28.26
N SER A 125 0.12 -22.29 26.97
CA SER A 125 0.59 -23.16 25.90
C SER A 125 2.07 -23.54 26.09
N ALA A 126 2.90 -22.58 26.50
CA ALA A 126 4.30 -22.84 26.80
C ALA A 126 4.46 -23.83 27.96
N LEU A 127 3.73 -23.66 29.05
CA LEU A 127 3.80 -24.55 30.21
C LEU A 127 3.28 -25.95 29.92
N LEU A 128 2.25 -26.10 29.08
CA LEU A 128 1.76 -27.41 28.63
C LEU A 128 2.80 -28.16 27.81
N LEU A 129 3.45 -27.50 26.86
CA LEU A 129 4.50 -28.11 26.04
C LEU A 129 5.74 -28.48 26.86
N VAL A 130 6.12 -27.65 27.82
CA VAL A 130 7.18 -27.95 28.77
C VAL A 130 6.85 -29.19 29.62
N ALA A 131 5.60 -29.31 30.11
CA ALA A 131 5.17 -30.49 30.87
C ALA A 131 5.23 -31.75 30.00
N GLU A 132 4.84 -31.66 28.74
CA GLU A 132 4.93 -32.78 27.79
C GLU A 132 6.39 -33.17 27.50
N ALA A 133 7.27 -32.21 27.28
CA ALA A 133 8.70 -32.48 27.08
C ALA A 133 9.31 -33.21 28.29
N LEU A 134 8.96 -32.81 29.51
CA LEU A 134 9.42 -33.50 30.74
C LEU A 134 8.79 -34.90 30.91
N ARG A 135 7.56 -35.08 30.45
CA ARG A 135 6.92 -36.40 30.46
C ARG A 135 7.64 -37.38 29.54
N ILE A 136 8.10 -36.91 28.38
CA ILE A 136 8.83 -37.74 27.42
C ILE A 136 10.26 -38.00 27.89
N TYR A 137 10.95 -36.95 28.36
CA TYR A 137 12.34 -37.08 28.81
C TYR A 137 12.59 -36.29 30.10
N PRO A 138 12.43 -36.92 31.27
CA PRO A 138 12.50 -36.22 32.57
C PRO A 138 13.93 -35.98 33.08
N LEU A 139 14.96 -36.34 32.31
CA LEU A 139 16.35 -36.29 32.76
C LEU A 139 17.03 -34.92 32.48
N PHE A 140 18.03 -34.58 33.35
CA PHE A 140 19.02 -33.55 33.07
C PHE A 140 19.81 -33.88 31.77
N PRO A 141 20.07 -33.00 30.79
CA PRO A 141 20.09 -31.55 30.89
C PRO A 141 18.79 -30.83 30.44
N LEU A 142 17.74 -31.52 30.05
CA LEU A 142 16.48 -30.90 29.61
C LEU A 142 15.89 -30.03 30.72
N THR A 143 16.08 -30.42 31.99
CA THR A 143 15.55 -29.69 33.16
C THR A 143 15.98 -28.22 33.19
N ASP A 144 17.25 -27.92 32.89
CA ASP A 144 17.72 -26.52 32.84
C ASP A 144 17.06 -25.72 31.74
N LYS A 145 16.90 -26.30 30.54
CA LYS A 145 16.20 -25.66 29.43
C LYS A 145 14.74 -25.42 29.72
N VAL A 146 14.09 -26.32 30.43
CA VAL A 146 12.73 -26.20 30.91
C VAL A 146 12.61 -25.05 31.92
N ILE A 147 13.55 -24.92 32.86
CA ILE A 147 13.56 -23.80 33.81
C ILE A 147 13.71 -22.46 33.08
N GLU A 148 14.61 -22.38 32.10
CA GLU A 148 14.76 -21.19 31.23
C GLU A 148 13.42 -20.83 30.55
N THR A 149 12.77 -21.81 29.93
CA THR A 149 11.49 -21.59 29.22
C THR A 149 10.37 -21.18 30.18
N ARG A 150 10.28 -21.78 31.39
CA ARG A 150 9.29 -21.39 32.42
C ARG A 150 9.52 -19.97 32.92
N ALA A 151 10.77 -19.63 33.22
CA ALA A 151 11.11 -18.28 33.65
C ALA A 151 10.81 -17.23 32.58
N ALA A 152 11.13 -17.52 31.31
CA ALA A 152 10.77 -16.65 30.20
C ALA A 152 9.24 -16.51 30.03
N ALA A 153 8.48 -17.59 30.13
CA ALA A 153 7.03 -17.55 30.05
C ALA A 153 6.40 -16.67 31.15
N CYS A 154 6.97 -16.68 32.35
CA CYS A 154 6.56 -15.80 33.45
C CYS A 154 6.99 -14.35 33.18
N LEU A 155 8.18 -14.11 32.64
CA LEU A 155 8.67 -12.75 32.31
C LEU A 155 7.74 -12.07 31.29
N PHE A 156 7.47 -12.72 30.17
CA PHE A 156 6.58 -12.20 29.14
C PHE A 156 5.11 -12.10 29.57
N ALA A 157 4.69 -12.87 30.60
CA ALA A 157 3.39 -12.73 31.25
C ALA A 157 3.38 -11.67 32.38
N MET A 158 4.47 -10.93 32.59
CA MET A 158 4.67 -9.93 33.64
C MET A 158 4.53 -10.47 35.07
N GLU A 159 4.80 -11.77 35.28
CA GLU A 159 4.77 -12.43 36.58
C GLU A 159 6.19 -12.46 37.20
N TYR A 160 6.72 -11.31 37.55
CA TYR A 160 8.12 -11.16 37.93
C TYR A 160 8.53 -11.93 39.17
N ASP A 161 7.64 -12.05 40.18
CA ASP A 161 7.90 -12.87 41.34
C ASP A 161 8.12 -14.35 40.99
N SER A 162 7.36 -14.86 40.01
CA SER A 162 7.53 -16.22 39.49
C SER A 162 8.86 -16.37 38.77
N VAL A 163 9.30 -15.33 38.02
CA VAL A 163 10.64 -15.30 37.39
C VAL A 163 11.72 -15.43 38.46
N LEU A 164 11.65 -14.61 39.50
CA LEU A 164 12.63 -14.63 40.60
C LEU A 164 12.65 -15.99 41.32
N TYR A 165 11.52 -16.66 41.45
CA TYR A 165 11.44 -18.01 42.01
C TYR A 165 12.17 -19.03 41.13
N TYR A 166 11.86 -19.09 39.83
CA TYR A 166 12.49 -20.06 38.90
C TYR A 166 13.99 -19.80 38.64
N THR A 167 14.45 -18.57 38.81
CA THR A 167 15.83 -18.19 38.56
C THR A 167 16.71 -18.17 39.80
N MET A 168 16.32 -18.79 40.91
CA MET A 168 17.05 -18.75 42.20
C MET A 168 17.54 -20.12 42.64
N PRO A 169 18.85 -20.35 42.86
CA PRO A 169 19.97 -19.46 42.41
C PRO A 169 20.09 -19.53 40.87
N PRO A 170 20.55 -18.49 40.19
CA PRO A 170 20.71 -18.52 38.76
C PRO A 170 21.81 -19.52 38.38
N ALA A 171 21.45 -20.59 37.68
CA ALA A 171 22.34 -21.67 37.32
C ALA A 171 23.25 -21.32 36.13
N ASN A 172 22.86 -20.34 35.30
CA ASN A 172 23.62 -19.90 34.13
C ASN A 172 23.35 -18.43 33.81
N ASP A 173 24.11 -17.87 32.88
CA ASP A 173 24.06 -16.45 32.50
C ASP A 173 22.70 -16.07 31.92
N TYR A 174 21.98 -16.99 31.24
CA TYR A 174 20.67 -16.72 30.69
C TYR A 174 19.61 -16.55 31.80
N LEU A 175 19.57 -17.42 32.81
CA LEU A 175 18.71 -17.29 33.96
C LEU A 175 19.02 -16.03 34.78
N MET A 176 20.33 -15.67 34.85
CA MET A 176 20.76 -14.43 35.47
C MET A 176 20.22 -13.21 34.70
N MET A 177 20.20 -13.26 33.36
CA MET A 177 19.64 -12.21 32.52
C MET A 177 18.13 -12.04 32.76
N LEU A 178 17.35 -13.11 32.73
CA LEU A 178 15.90 -13.08 33.02
C LEU A 178 15.63 -12.47 34.41
N ARG A 179 16.50 -12.77 35.39
CA ARG A 179 16.40 -12.21 36.73
C ARG A 179 16.71 -10.71 36.77
N ALA A 180 17.73 -10.26 36.03
CA ALA A 180 18.06 -8.83 35.87
C ALA A 180 16.88 -8.07 35.24
N GLN A 181 16.31 -8.61 34.16
CA GLN A 181 15.13 -8.04 33.50
C GLN A 181 13.91 -7.98 34.43
N ALA A 182 13.65 -9.02 35.22
CA ALA A 182 12.55 -9.00 36.17
C ALA A 182 12.72 -7.89 37.21
N TYR A 183 13.90 -7.72 37.79
CA TYR A 183 14.19 -6.62 38.71
C TYR A 183 14.05 -5.24 38.05
N SER A 184 14.52 -5.08 36.81
CA SER A 184 14.35 -3.85 36.02
C SER A 184 12.87 -3.50 35.85
N TYR A 185 12.04 -4.44 35.42
CA TYR A 185 10.58 -4.22 35.29
C TYR A 185 9.86 -3.98 36.63
N MET A 186 10.41 -4.49 37.74
CA MET A 186 9.92 -4.21 39.08
C MET A 186 10.44 -2.88 39.64
N HIS A 187 11.26 -2.15 38.88
CA HIS A 187 11.94 -0.91 39.31
C HIS A 187 12.83 -1.09 40.54
N VAL A 188 13.47 -2.26 40.70
CA VAL A 188 14.45 -2.56 41.75
C VAL A 188 15.86 -2.39 41.16
N GLY A 189 16.24 -1.13 40.90
CA GLY A 189 17.42 -0.76 40.15
C GLY A 189 18.73 -1.36 40.71
N ASP A 190 18.97 -1.29 42.01
CA ASP A 190 20.18 -1.87 42.62
C ASP A 190 20.39 -3.35 42.33
N SER A 191 19.29 -4.14 42.32
CA SER A 191 19.36 -5.57 42.01
C SER A 191 19.48 -5.82 40.50
N ALA A 192 18.81 -5.02 39.67
CA ALA A 192 18.89 -5.13 38.22
C ALA A 192 20.33 -4.84 37.75
N THR A 193 20.91 -3.74 38.20
CA THR A 193 22.28 -3.31 37.84
C THR A 193 23.34 -4.25 38.38
N TYR A 194 23.17 -4.80 39.57
CA TYR A 194 24.08 -5.81 40.13
C TYR A 194 24.24 -7.02 39.17
N TYR A 195 23.13 -7.60 38.69
CA TYR A 195 23.20 -8.71 37.75
C TYR A 195 23.67 -8.29 36.36
N ALA A 196 23.30 -7.10 35.88
CA ALA A 196 23.75 -6.57 34.61
C ALA A 196 25.27 -6.36 34.56
N GLN A 197 25.89 -5.82 35.63
CA GLN A 197 27.34 -5.63 35.76
C GLN A 197 28.10 -6.97 35.76
N ILE A 198 27.55 -8.02 36.36
CA ILE A 198 28.14 -9.36 36.32
C ILE A 198 28.09 -9.96 34.92
N LEU A 199 26.99 -9.71 34.16
CA LEU A 199 26.76 -10.26 32.84
C LEU A 199 27.54 -9.56 31.73
N LEU A 200 27.77 -8.25 31.84
CA LEU A 200 28.40 -7.42 30.80
C LEU A 200 29.70 -8.02 30.23
N PRO A 201 30.66 -8.49 31.03
CA PRO A 201 31.92 -9.08 30.55
C PRO A 201 31.77 -10.53 30.03
N ARG A 202 30.60 -11.16 30.16
CA ARG A 202 30.37 -12.60 29.86
C ARG A 202 29.55 -12.82 28.63
N ILE A 203 28.74 -11.83 28.23
CA ILE A 203 27.79 -11.91 27.13
C ILE A 203 28.38 -11.26 25.88
N ASP A 204 28.39 -11.99 24.79
CA ASP A 204 28.78 -11.52 23.45
C ASP A 204 27.59 -11.43 22.48
N ASN A 205 26.45 -11.99 22.88
CA ASN A 205 25.23 -11.92 22.07
C ASN A 205 24.68 -10.47 22.06
N PRO A 206 24.62 -9.80 20.89
CA PRO A 206 24.23 -8.41 20.81
C PRO A 206 22.83 -8.13 21.34
N PHE A 207 21.88 -9.06 21.21
CA PHE A 207 20.53 -8.87 21.77
C PHE A 207 20.52 -8.81 23.29
N TYR A 208 21.28 -9.67 23.95
CA TYR A 208 21.40 -9.64 25.41
C TYR A 208 22.26 -8.46 25.88
N LEU A 209 23.26 -8.06 25.10
CA LEU A 209 24.03 -6.86 25.39
C LEU A 209 23.18 -5.59 25.34
N ASP A 210 22.24 -5.47 24.40
CA ASP A 210 21.32 -4.33 24.34
C ASP A 210 20.47 -4.22 25.62
N ASP A 211 19.95 -5.34 26.12
CA ASP A 211 19.20 -5.39 27.38
C ASP A 211 20.08 -5.03 28.58
N ILE A 212 21.34 -5.53 28.63
CA ILE A 212 22.29 -5.19 29.70
C ILE A 212 22.59 -3.70 29.70
N TYR A 213 22.91 -3.12 28.55
CA TYR A 213 23.17 -1.68 28.43
C TYR A 213 21.93 -0.85 28.77
N TYR A 214 20.72 -1.34 28.40
CA TYR A 214 19.49 -0.68 28.81
C TYR A 214 19.37 -0.60 30.33
N ILE A 215 19.56 -1.71 31.05
CA ILE A 215 19.49 -1.76 32.52
C ILE A 215 20.53 -0.82 33.15
N LEU A 216 21.77 -0.88 32.67
CA LEU A 216 22.87 -0.06 33.22
C LEU A 216 22.71 1.44 32.96
N THR A 217 21.97 1.83 31.91
CA THR A 217 21.76 3.25 31.59
C THR A 217 20.52 3.85 32.22
N HIS A 218 19.50 3.00 32.54
CA HIS A 218 18.19 3.48 33.00
C HIS A 218 17.89 3.15 34.47
N ASP A 219 18.43 2.03 34.97
CA ASP A 219 18.09 1.53 36.30
C ASP A 219 19.20 1.70 37.32
N ASP A 220 20.43 2.14 36.92
CA ASP A 220 21.52 2.36 37.83
C ASP A 220 21.38 3.70 38.58
N PRO A 221 21.01 3.70 39.87
CA PRO A 221 20.78 4.92 40.62
C PRO A 221 22.12 5.65 40.96
N SER A 222 23.27 4.98 40.77
CA SER A 222 24.59 5.49 41.12
C SER A 222 25.40 5.98 39.90
N ALA A 223 24.90 5.73 38.68
CA ALA A 223 25.63 6.09 37.47
C ALA A 223 25.70 7.61 37.26
N ASP A 224 26.93 8.14 37.08
CA ASP A 224 27.10 9.54 36.71
C ASP A 224 26.83 9.79 35.21
N ALA A 225 26.70 11.07 34.85
CA ALA A 225 26.36 11.47 33.50
C ALA A 225 27.38 11.04 32.43
N GLU A 226 28.65 10.90 32.82
CA GLU A 226 29.73 10.47 31.91
C GLU A 226 29.63 8.97 31.64
N THR A 227 29.43 8.16 32.67
CA THR A 227 29.20 6.71 32.58
C THR A 227 27.96 6.41 31.73
N ILE A 228 26.85 7.12 31.97
CA ILE A 228 25.63 6.97 31.17
C ILE A 228 25.86 7.29 29.69
N ARG A 229 26.67 8.36 29.41
CA ARG A 229 26.97 8.74 28.02
C ARG A 229 27.80 7.66 27.31
N GLN A 230 28.82 7.12 27.99
CA GLN A 230 29.66 6.06 27.46
C GLN A 230 28.85 4.80 27.17
N LEU A 231 28.09 4.30 28.13
CA LEU A 231 27.25 3.10 27.99
C LEU A 231 26.18 3.28 26.89
N SER A 232 25.63 4.48 26.77
CA SER A 232 24.66 4.80 25.68
C SER A 232 25.32 4.77 24.30
N SER A 233 26.61 5.21 24.20
CA SER A 233 27.36 5.11 22.95
C SER A 233 27.64 3.65 22.56
N GLU A 234 28.10 2.84 23.54
CA GLU A 234 28.36 1.42 23.35
C GLU A 234 27.08 0.66 22.95
N ARG A 235 25.96 0.99 23.60
CA ARG A 235 24.64 0.47 23.23
C ARG A 235 24.24 0.79 21.78
N ALA A 236 24.48 2.02 21.32
CA ALA A 236 24.19 2.44 19.96
C ALA A 236 24.99 1.62 18.92
N ASP A 237 26.23 1.27 19.20
CA ASP A 237 27.04 0.39 18.35
C ASP A 237 26.48 -1.03 18.30
N VAL A 238 26.03 -1.55 19.46
CA VAL A 238 25.36 -2.86 19.53
C VAL A 238 24.05 -2.87 18.73
N GLN A 239 23.22 -1.83 18.87
CA GLN A 239 21.97 -1.71 18.10
C GLN A 239 22.22 -1.68 16.59
N LYS A 240 23.26 -0.96 16.15
CA LYS A 240 23.65 -0.96 14.73
C LYS A 240 24.08 -2.34 14.24
N ALA A 241 24.80 -3.10 15.06
CA ALA A 241 25.17 -4.49 14.75
C ALA A 241 23.93 -5.41 14.66
N ILE A 242 22.95 -5.22 15.55
CA ILE A 242 21.65 -5.92 15.51
C ILE A 242 20.91 -5.63 14.20
N GLU A 243 20.80 -4.34 13.81
CA GLU A 243 20.13 -3.95 12.56
C GLU A 243 20.76 -4.59 11.31
N GLN A 244 22.11 -4.55 11.24
CA GLN A 244 22.85 -5.16 10.13
C GLN A 244 22.61 -6.68 10.05
N ARG A 245 22.62 -7.36 11.20
CA ARG A 245 22.37 -8.80 11.28
C ARG A 245 20.92 -9.14 10.95
N HIS A 246 19.98 -8.31 11.42
CA HIS A 246 18.55 -8.52 11.17
C HIS A 246 18.23 -8.49 9.67
N GLY A 247 18.84 -7.59 8.90
CA GLY A 247 18.64 -7.54 7.44
C GLY A 247 19.00 -8.86 6.74
N LYS A 248 20.15 -9.47 7.09
CA LYS A 248 20.57 -10.78 6.55
C LYS A 248 19.61 -11.90 6.98
N LEU A 249 19.18 -11.89 8.24
CA LEU A 249 18.25 -12.90 8.77
C LEU A 249 16.88 -12.83 8.09
N MET A 250 16.36 -11.63 7.82
CA MET A 250 15.07 -11.46 7.16
C MET A 250 15.05 -11.97 5.72
N LEU A 251 16.16 -11.88 4.97
CA LEU A 251 16.26 -12.50 3.65
C LEU A 251 16.16 -14.04 3.73
N ALA A 252 16.80 -14.65 4.71
CA ALA A 252 16.68 -16.10 4.94
C ALA A 252 15.26 -16.52 5.33
N VAL A 253 14.60 -15.72 6.18
CA VAL A 253 13.20 -15.95 6.59
C VAL A 253 12.25 -15.83 5.40
N GLN A 254 12.42 -14.84 4.54
CA GLN A 254 11.61 -14.68 3.32
C GLN A 254 11.77 -15.89 2.39
N LEU A 255 12.99 -16.36 2.21
CA LEU A 255 13.26 -17.57 1.41
C LEU A 255 12.52 -18.79 1.96
N LEU A 256 12.58 -19.00 3.29
CA LEU A 256 11.85 -20.09 3.94
C LEU A 256 10.34 -19.94 3.78
N ALA A 257 9.79 -18.76 4.03
CA ALA A 257 8.35 -18.50 3.92
C ALA A 257 7.83 -18.75 2.49
N GLN A 258 8.58 -18.39 1.46
CA GLN A 258 8.26 -18.68 0.06
C GLN A 258 8.22 -20.18 -0.23
N ASN A 259 9.07 -20.97 0.43
CA ASN A 259 9.12 -22.42 0.26
C ASN A 259 8.04 -23.15 1.05
N LEU A 260 7.71 -22.70 2.26
CA LEU A 260 6.65 -23.31 3.08
C LEU A 260 5.24 -22.96 2.59
N TYR A 261 5.05 -21.78 2.01
CA TYR A 261 3.74 -21.28 1.60
C TYR A 261 3.69 -20.84 0.13
N PRO A 262 4.13 -21.68 -0.84
CA PRO A 262 4.18 -21.27 -2.24
C PRO A 262 2.82 -20.88 -2.82
N ALA A 263 1.74 -21.54 -2.36
CA ALA A 263 0.38 -21.26 -2.82
C ALA A 263 -0.17 -19.94 -2.25
N GLN A 264 0.14 -19.58 -1.01
CA GLN A 264 -0.33 -18.32 -0.40
C GLN A 264 0.36 -17.08 -1.01
N THR A 265 1.67 -17.19 -1.29
CA THR A 265 2.42 -16.10 -1.91
C THR A 265 1.91 -15.83 -3.32
N ASN A 266 1.66 -16.87 -4.11
CA ASN A 266 1.13 -16.75 -5.46
C ASN A 266 -0.30 -16.16 -5.47
N TRP A 267 -1.18 -16.54 -4.52
CA TRP A 267 -2.54 -16.01 -4.42
C TRP A 267 -2.57 -14.54 -3.99
N ARG A 268 -1.68 -14.12 -3.10
CA ARG A 268 -1.57 -12.71 -2.70
C ARG A 268 -1.10 -11.83 -3.86
N HIS A 269 -0.03 -12.20 -4.55
CA HIS A 269 0.41 -11.48 -5.75
C HIS A 269 -0.63 -11.50 -6.87
N LEU A 270 -1.30 -12.63 -7.08
CA LEU A 270 -2.40 -12.70 -8.05
C LEU A 270 -3.56 -11.78 -7.65
N ALA A 271 -3.95 -11.74 -6.38
CA ALA A 271 -4.99 -10.86 -5.88
C ALA A 271 -4.60 -9.37 -6.02
N GLU A 272 -3.36 -8.99 -5.75
CA GLU A 272 -2.84 -7.63 -5.97
C GLU A 272 -2.88 -7.24 -7.46
N VAL A 273 -2.42 -8.12 -8.35
CA VAL A 273 -2.47 -7.90 -9.80
C VAL A 273 -3.91 -7.76 -10.28
N ILE A 274 -4.83 -8.63 -9.83
CA ILE A 274 -6.25 -8.56 -10.16
C ILE A 274 -6.86 -7.24 -9.67
N LEU A 275 -6.53 -6.81 -8.44
CA LEU A 275 -7.01 -5.54 -7.88
C LEU A 275 -6.54 -4.36 -8.72
N ILE A 276 -5.27 -4.32 -9.11
CA ILE A 276 -4.71 -3.27 -9.98
C ILE A 276 -5.43 -3.25 -11.34
N LEU A 277 -5.65 -4.42 -11.94
CA LEU A 277 -6.37 -4.54 -13.21
C LEU A 277 -7.82 -4.05 -13.11
N LEU A 278 -8.52 -4.36 -12.01
CA LEU A 278 -9.88 -3.89 -11.75
C LEU A 278 -9.93 -2.37 -11.59
N VAL A 279 -8.98 -1.78 -10.88
CA VAL A 279 -8.88 -0.32 -10.73
C VAL A 279 -8.61 0.34 -12.10
N CYS A 280 -7.68 -0.20 -12.88
CA CYS A 280 -7.42 0.30 -14.24
C CYS A 280 -8.66 0.22 -15.14
N LEU A 281 -9.38 -0.91 -15.09
CA LEU A 281 -10.62 -1.08 -15.85
C LEU A 281 -11.70 -0.08 -15.41
N ALA A 282 -11.86 0.13 -14.10
CA ALA A 282 -12.81 1.11 -13.57
C ALA A 282 -12.50 2.54 -14.05
N VAL A 283 -11.22 2.94 -14.10
CA VAL A 283 -10.79 4.24 -14.63
C VAL A 283 -11.10 4.38 -16.11
N VAL A 284 -10.85 3.33 -16.91
CA VAL A 284 -11.18 3.31 -18.34
C VAL A 284 -12.69 3.43 -18.56
N VAL A 285 -13.50 2.63 -17.84
CA VAL A 285 -14.96 2.67 -17.93
C VAL A 285 -15.49 4.03 -17.53
N PHE A 286 -15.00 4.61 -16.43
CA PHE A 286 -15.38 5.96 -16.00
C PHE A 286 -15.00 7.02 -17.05
N GLY A 287 -13.81 6.89 -17.65
CA GLY A 287 -13.39 7.76 -18.76
C GLY A 287 -14.31 7.67 -19.97
N ILE A 288 -14.72 6.46 -20.35
CA ILE A 288 -15.67 6.24 -21.45
C ILE A 288 -17.04 6.87 -21.14
N ILE A 289 -17.58 6.64 -19.93
CA ILE A 289 -18.87 7.19 -19.49
C ILE A 289 -18.82 8.73 -19.55
N THR A 290 -17.77 9.36 -19.01
CA THR A 290 -17.64 10.82 -19.04
C THR A 290 -17.51 11.39 -20.45
N ILE A 291 -16.87 10.67 -21.38
CA ILE A 291 -16.83 11.07 -22.81
C ILE A 291 -18.22 10.98 -23.44
N PHE A 292 -18.98 9.91 -23.17
CA PHE A 292 -20.36 9.75 -23.68
C PHE A 292 -21.30 10.81 -23.12
N GLU A 293 -21.25 11.13 -21.83
CA GLU A 293 -22.05 12.19 -21.25
C GLU A 293 -21.72 13.56 -21.84
N ARG A 294 -20.40 13.86 -22.01
CA ARG A 294 -19.98 15.11 -22.66
C ARG A 294 -20.46 15.19 -24.12
N ARG A 295 -20.41 14.09 -24.88
CA ARG A 295 -20.95 14.07 -26.25
C ARG A 295 -22.46 14.29 -26.25
N LYS A 296 -23.20 13.62 -25.39
CA LYS A 296 -24.65 13.81 -25.29
C LYS A 296 -25.02 15.26 -24.96
N LEU A 297 -24.34 15.88 -23.99
CA LEU A 297 -24.54 17.29 -23.67
C LEU A 297 -24.15 18.23 -24.81
N TYR A 298 -23.15 17.89 -25.59
CA TYR A 298 -22.74 18.67 -26.77
C TYR A 298 -23.80 18.54 -27.87
N ASP A 299 -24.31 17.35 -28.13
CA ASP A 299 -25.35 17.10 -29.15
C ASP A 299 -26.66 17.81 -28.77
N GLU A 300 -27.09 17.74 -27.51
CA GLU A 300 -28.27 18.46 -26.98
C GLU A 300 -28.14 19.99 -27.14
N ARG A 301 -26.94 20.56 -26.86
CA ARG A 301 -26.68 22.00 -27.08
C ARG A 301 -26.76 22.37 -28.55
N THR A 302 -26.14 21.58 -29.42
CA THR A 302 -26.11 21.85 -30.86
C THR A 302 -27.51 21.74 -31.47
N GLU A 303 -28.35 20.82 -31.03
CA GLU A 303 -29.75 20.66 -31.46
C GLU A 303 -30.59 21.86 -30.99
N HIS A 304 -30.41 22.28 -29.73
CA HIS A 304 -31.11 23.46 -29.18
C HIS A 304 -30.73 24.75 -29.93
N ASP A 305 -29.42 24.95 -30.21
CA ASP A 305 -28.94 26.11 -30.95
C ASP A 305 -29.45 26.11 -32.40
N THR A 306 -29.54 24.96 -33.05
CA THR A 306 -30.05 24.86 -34.39
C THR A 306 -31.58 25.12 -34.47
N THR A 307 -32.32 24.69 -33.46
CA THR A 307 -33.74 24.93 -33.33
C THR A 307 -34.03 26.41 -33.10
N ARG A 308 -33.35 27.04 -32.14
CA ARG A 308 -33.44 28.50 -31.91
C ARG A 308 -33.10 29.34 -33.13
N ARG A 309 -32.06 28.99 -33.88
CA ARG A 309 -31.70 29.64 -35.14
C ARG A 309 -32.79 29.50 -36.22
N LYS A 310 -33.45 28.37 -36.31
CA LYS A 310 -34.60 28.16 -37.25
C LYS A 310 -35.76 29.05 -36.85
N GLU A 311 -36.14 29.08 -35.56
CA GLU A 311 -37.25 29.91 -35.07
C GLU A 311 -36.93 31.40 -35.28
N LEU A 312 -35.71 31.87 -34.98
CA LEU A 312 -35.29 33.24 -35.24
C LEU A 312 -35.39 33.55 -36.75
N ASN A 313 -34.88 32.72 -37.63
CA ASN A 313 -34.91 32.96 -39.07
C ASN A 313 -36.38 33.02 -39.58
N GLN A 314 -37.28 32.21 -39.04
CA GLN A 314 -38.70 32.24 -39.39
C GLN A 314 -39.36 33.55 -38.92
N SER A 315 -39.08 33.99 -37.69
CA SER A 315 -39.56 35.26 -37.16
C SER A 315 -39.04 36.45 -37.93
N LEU A 316 -37.74 36.46 -38.31
CA LEU A 316 -37.15 37.46 -39.15
C LEU A 316 -37.73 37.53 -40.54
N HIS A 317 -38.08 36.37 -41.13
CA HIS A 317 -38.70 36.28 -42.44
C HIS A 317 -40.11 36.91 -42.42
N LEU A 318 -40.92 36.52 -41.43
CA LEU A 318 -42.28 37.07 -41.24
C LEU A 318 -42.26 38.58 -41.06
N LEU A 319 -41.36 39.11 -40.20
CA LEU A 319 -41.22 40.54 -39.98
C LEU A 319 -40.76 41.30 -41.22
N ARG A 320 -39.93 40.69 -42.05
CA ARG A 320 -39.41 41.31 -43.30
C ARG A 320 -40.46 41.41 -44.37
N GLU A 321 -41.41 40.48 -44.43
CA GLU A 321 -42.51 40.44 -45.36
C GLU A 321 -43.78 41.19 -44.88
N SER A 322 -43.76 41.65 -43.60
CA SER A 322 -44.87 42.41 -43.03
C SER A 322 -45.12 43.73 -43.78
N ALA A 323 -46.34 43.98 -44.10
CA ALA A 323 -46.75 45.19 -44.78
C ALA A 323 -46.68 46.43 -43.89
N ASP A 324 -46.83 46.28 -42.58
CA ASP A 324 -46.71 47.39 -41.56
C ASP A 324 -45.86 46.98 -40.38
N LEU A 325 -44.54 46.98 -40.60
CA LEU A 325 -43.54 46.69 -39.58
C LEU A 325 -43.57 47.64 -38.36
N LYS A 326 -44.02 48.88 -38.57
CA LYS A 326 -44.15 49.87 -37.47
C LYS A 326 -45.25 49.50 -36.51
N GLN A 327 -46.35 48.94 -37.02
CA GLN A 327 -47.47 48.51 -36.21
C GLN A 327 -47.13 47.20 -35.47
N GLU A 328 -46.51 46.24 -36.16
CA GLU A 328 -46.09 44.97 -35.52
C GLU A 328 -45.07 45.11 -34.39
N LEU A 329 -44.14 46.03 -34.54
CA LEU A 329 -43.13 46.32 -33.51
C LEU A 329 -43.56 47.42 -32.53
N ALA A 330 -44.82 47.92 -32.61
CA ALA A 330 -45.34 48.99 -31.78
C ALA A 330 -44.39 50.24 -31.73
N TRP A 331 -43.92 50.69 -32.92
CA TRP A 331 -42.80 51.62 -33.09
C TRP A 331 -43.00 52.97 -32.39
N ASN A 332 -44.24 53.42 -32.17
CA ASN A 332 -44.58 54.74 -31.64
C ASN A 332 -44.45 54.84 -30.12
N ASP A 333 -44.44 53.74 -29.38
CA ASP A 333 -44.24 53.67 -27.94
C ASP A 333 -43.07 52.75 -27.59
N TYR A 334 -42.03 53.30 -26.98
CA TYR A 334 -40.81 52.55 -26.69
C TYR A 334 -41.03 51.45 -25.69
N SER A 335 -41.88 51.61 -24.70
CA SER A 335 -42.10 50.54 -23.68
C SER A 335 -42.77 49.32 -24.33
N THR A 336 -43.71 49.53 -25.21
CA THR A 336 -44.37 48.47 -25.98
C THR A 336 -43.45 47.89 -27.05
N PHE A 337 -42.64 48.69 -27.74
CA PHE A 337 -41.62 48.28 -28.69
C PHE A 337 -40.59 47.36 -28.00
N ARG A 338 -40.10 47.75 -26.84
CA ARG A 338 -39.18 46.97 -26.04
C ARG A 338 -39.78 45.59 -25.67
N HIS A 339 -41.00 45.63 -25.12
CA HIS A 339 -41.68 44.38 -24.75
C HIS A 339 -41.91 43.45 -25.94
N GLN A 340 -42.38 43.98 -27.08
CA GLN A 340 -42.53 43.18 -28.32
C GLN A 340 -41.20 42.65 -28.84
N THR A 341 -40.15 43.46 -28.82
CA THR A 341 -38.80 43.04 -29.22
C THR A 341 -38.26 41.92 -28.32
N ASP A 342 -38.44 42.06 -27.00
CA ASP A 342 -38.02 41.03 -26.04
C ASP A 342 -38.81 39.73 -26.21
N LYS A 343 -40.10 39.81 -26.52
CA LYS A 343 -40.96 38.65 -26.84
C LYS A 343 -40.55 37.95 -28.13
N LEU A 344 -40.23 38.70 -29.19
CA LEU A 344 -39.89 38.16 -30.50
C LEU A 344 -38.43 37.65 -30.56
N PHE A 345 -37.53 38.26 -29.80
CA PHE A 345 -36.08 38.02 -29.85
C PHE A 345 -35.48 37.68 -28.48
N HIS A 346 -36.26 36.95 -27.67
CA HIS A 346 -35.81 36.33 -26.41
C HIS A 346 -35.05 37.28 -25.46
N GLY A 347 -35.56 38.47 -25.24
CA GLY A 347 -34.97 39.44 -24.28
C GLY A 347 -33.88 40.31 -24.89
N LEU A 348 -33.77 40.39 -26.21
CA LEU A 348 -32.73 41.18 -26.91
C LEU A 348 -32.70 42.63 -26.48
N ALA A 349 -33.87 43.33 -26.39
CA ALA A 349 -33.89 44.74 -26.04
C ALA A 349 -33.37 44.95 -24.62
N THR A 350 -33.78 44.12 -23.67
CA THR A 350 -33.28 44.15 -22.29
C THR A 350 -31.76 43.88 -22.23
N THR A 351 -31.24 42.93 -22.99
CA THR A 351 -29.81 42.61 -23.06
C THR A 351 -29.02 43.79 -23.61
N LEU A 352 -29.51 44.44 -24.67
CA LEU A 352 -28.85 45.61 -25.26
C LEU A 352 -28.86 46.85 -24.35
N GLU A 353 -29.95 47.05 -23.57
CA GLU A 353 -29.99 48.09 -22.52
C GLU A 353 -28.94 47.88 -21.45
N GLN A 354 -28.80 46.63 -20.99
CA GLN A 354 -27.76 46.24 -20.00
C GLN A 354 -26.34 46.52 -20.52
N GLN A 355 -26.13 46.43 -21.83
CA GLN A 355 -24.89 46.80 -22.50
C GLN A 355 -24.70 48.31 -22.77
N GLY A 356 -25.62 49.12 -22.25
CA GLY A 356 -25.52 50.56 -22.31
C GLY A 356 -26.00 51.21 -23.62
N LEU A 357 -26.79 50.51 -24.43
CA LEU A 357 -27.41 51.06 -25.63
C LEU A 357 -28.67 51.84 -25.29
N ASN A 358 -28.86 52.98 -25.97
CA ASN A 358 -30.07 53.79 -25.80
C ASN A 358 -31.19 53.31 -26.76
N GLU A 359 -32.39 53.85 -26.60
CA GLU A 359 -33.58 53.52 -27.40
C GLU A 359 -33.31 53.55 -28.92
N GLN A 360 -32.62 54.58 -29.40
CA GLN A 360 -32.33 54.71 -30.83
C GLN A 360 -31.35 53.61 -31.31
N ASP A 361 -30.32 53.29 -30.51
CA ASP A 361 -29.40 52.24 -30.81
C ASP A 361 -30.13 50.86 -30.91
N ILE A 362 -31.04 50.60 -29.95
CA ILE A 362 -31.79 49.34 -29.91
C ILE A 362 -32.71 49.20 -31.11
N ARG A 363 -33.40 50.30 -31.50
CA ARG A 363 -34.24 50.35 -32.71
C ARG A 363 -33.41 50.03 -33.97
N ILE A 364 -32.20 50.58 -34.08
CA ILE A 364 -31.27 50.25 -35.18
C ILE A 364 -30.85 48.79 -35.14
N CYS A 365 -30.51 48.27 -33.98
CA CYS A 365 -30.16 46.86 -33.82
C CYS A 365 -31.25 45.92 -34.34
N VAL A 366 -32.51 46.19 -33.97
CA VAL A 366 -33.66 45.38 -34.41
C VAL A 366 -33.85 45.47 -35.93
N LEU A 367 -33.79 46.63 -36.55
CA LEU A 367 -33.91 46.79 -38.00
C LEU A 367 -32.75 46.15 -38.77
N VAL A 368 -31.53 46.17 -38.22
CA VAL A 368 -30.35 45.47 -38.78
C VAL A 368 -30.49 43.96 -38.61
N LEU A 369 -31.00 43.48 -37.50
CA LEU A 369 -31.25 42.05 -37.26
C LEU A 369 -32.28 41.51 -38.25
N ILE A 370 -33.37 42.20 -38.46
CA ILE A 370 -34.42 41.86 -39.48
C ILE A 370 -33.79 41.86 -40.89
N GLY A 371 -32.72 42.57 -41.11
CA GLY A 371 -31.99 42.59 -42.37
C GLY A 371 -32.58 43.54 -43.42
N LEU A 372 -33.20 44.62 -42.95
CA LEU A 372 -33.71 45.64 -43.86
C LEU A 372 -32.58 46.41 -44.57
N PRO A 373 -32.73 46.74 -45.88
CA PRO A 373 -31.79 47.60 -46.58
C PRO A 373 -31.83 49.01 -46.05
N HIS A 374 -30.72 49.75 -46.13
CA HIS A 374 -30.59 51.14 -45.60
C HIS A 374 -31.70 52.06 -46.07
N ARG A 375 -32.21 51.87 -47.30
CA ARG A 375 -33.33 52.67 -47.85
C ARG A 375 -34.62 52.48 -47.06
N GLN A 376 -34.93 51.25 -46.64
CA GLN A 376 -36.10 50.93 -45.84
C GLN A 376 -35.92 51.37 -44.39
N ILE A 377 -34.73 51.21 -43.82
CA ILE A 377 -34.42 51.71 -42.48
C ILE A 377 -34.62 53.23 -42.44
N ALA A 378 -34.19 53.94 -43.48
CA ALA A 378 -34.35 55.42 -43.58
C ALA A 378 -35.82 55.86 -43.73
N ALA A 379 -36.69 54.97 -44.24
CA ALA A 379 -38.13 55.28 -44.31
C ALA A 379 -38.84 55.05 -42.96
N ILE A 380 -38.26 54.26 -42.09
CA ILE A 380 -38.77 53.97 -40.73
C ILE A 380 -38.23 55.03 -39.75
N LEU A 381 -36.93 55.30 -39.80
CA LEU A 381 -36.26 56.33 -38.98
C LEU A 381 -36.25 57.65 -39.70
N PRO A 382 -36.52 58.79 -39.05
CA PRO A 382 -36.54 60.08 -39.69
C PRO A 382 -35.10 60.62 -39.96
N CYS A 383 -34.33 59.88 -40.81
CA CYS A 383 -32.94 60.25 -41.08
C CYS A 383 -32.52 59.83 -42.54
N SER A 384 -31.46 60.43 -43.05
CA SER A 384 -30.96 60.13 -44.40
C SER A 384 -30.30 58.78 -44.48
N GLN A 385 -30.32 58.14 -45.65
CA GLN A 385 -29.61 56.86 -45.88
C GLN A 385 -28.11 56.89 -45.52
N LYS A 386 -27.46 58.04 -45.72
CA LYS A 386 -26.05 58.23 -45.34
C LYS A 386 -25.87 58.28 -43.81
N SER A 387 -26.86 58.77 -43.10
CA SER A 387 -26.87 58.82 -41.63
C SER A 387 -27.04 57.41 -41.05
N ILE A 388 -27.83 56.52 -41.67
CA ILE A 388 -28.05 55.14 -41.21
C ILE A 388 -26.70 54.36 -41.17
N GLY A 389 -25.86 54.50 -42.16
CA GLY A 389 -24.53 53.86 -42.15
C GLY A 389 -23.70 54.29 -40.94
N LYS A 390 -23.65 55.61 -40.65
CA LYS A 390 -22.94 56.16 -39.49
C LYS A 390 -23.52 55.68 -38.16
N LEU A 391 -24.86 55.69 -38.02
CA LEU A 391 -25.55 55.22 -36.82
C LEU A 391 -25.31 53.75 -36.56
N LYS A 392 -25.40 52.93 -37.61
CA LYS A 392 -25.06 51.49 -37.56
C LYS A 392 -23.62 51.24 -37.06
N ASP A 393 -22.65 51.99 -37.61
CA ASP A 393 -21.25 51.87 -37.23
C ASP A 393 -20.99 52.34 -35.78
N LEU A 394 -21.70 53.42 -35.31
CA LEU A 394 -21.62 53.88 -33.95
C LEU A 394 -22.20 52.88 -32.96
N THR A 395 -23.38 52.32 -33.27
CA THR A 395 -24.02 51.28 -32.48
C THR A 395 -23.18 50.01 -32.40
N ALA A 396 -22.61 49.58 -33.54
CA ALA A 396 -21.72 48.43 -33.62
C ALA A 396 -20.48 48.63 -32.73
N ARG A 397 -19.87 49.82 -32.71
CA ARG A 397 -18.73 50.12 -31.82
C ARG A 397 -19.08 49.99 -30.33
N LYS A 398 -20.29 50.42 -29.94
CA LYS A 398 -20.76 50.23 -28.54
C LYS A 398 -20.84 48.75 -28.14
N LEU A 399 -21.11 47.88 -29.11
CA LEU A 399 -21.13 46.41 -28.94
C LEU A 399 -19.77 45.75 -29.19
N GLY A 400 -18.70 46.52 -29.41
CA GLY A 400 -17.35 46.02 -29.61
C GLY A 400 -17.13 45.32 -30.94
N VAL A 401 -17.96 45.59 -31.97
CA VAL A 401 -17.86 44.98 -33.32
C VAL A 401 -17.84 46.01 -34.43
N SER A 402 -17.47 45.61 -35.65
CA SER A 402 -17.60 46.44 -36.82
C SER A 402 -19.04 46.50 -37.34
N GLY A 403 -19.42 47.60 -38.08
CA GLY A 403 -20.73 47.70 -38.67
C GLY A 403 -21.16 46.55 -39.54
N GLY A 404 -20.19 45.91 -40.23
CA GLY A 404 -20.41 44.69 -41.03
C GLY A 404 -20.77 43.46 -40.21
N GLN A 405 -20.25 43.35 -38.99
CA GLN A 405 -20.44 42.23 -38.08
C GLN A 405 -21.64 42.44 -37.12
N LEU A 406 -22.26 43.60 -37.11
CA LEU A 406 -23.34 43.92 -36.19
C LEU A 406 -24.47 42.88 -36.22
N ARG A 407 -24.90 42.48 -37.41
CA ARG A 407 -25.99 41.54 -37.58
C ARG A 407 -25.65 40.15 -37.00
N GLU A 408 -24.43 39.69 -37.24
CA GLU A 408 -23.93 38.44 -36.71
C GLU A 408 -23.88 38.43 -35.17
N LYS A 409 -23.37 39.52 -34.58
CA LYS A 409 -23.35 39.69 -33.13
C LYS A 409 -24.76 39.71 -32.50
N LEU A 410 -25.73 40.37 -33.15
CA LEU A 410 -27.11 40.39 -32.70
C LEU A 410 -27.77 39.01 -32.84
N THR A 411 -27.51 38.30 -33.93
CA THR A 411 -27.97 36.90 -34.09
C THR A 411 -27.42 36.01 -32.98
N TYR A 412 -26.17 36.18 -32.62
CA TYR A 412 -25.53 35.45 -31.51
C TYR A 412 -26.26 35.76 -30.19
N LEU A 413 -26.47 37.03 -29.84
CA LEU A 413 -27.15 37.47 -28.61
C LEU A 413 -28.58 36.96 -28.48
N VAL A 414 -29.28 36.71 -29.57
CA VAL A 414 -30.64 36.15 -29.56
C VAL A 414 -30.63 34.62 -29.39
N CYS A 415 -29.57 33.97 -29.85
CA CYS A 415 -29.46 32.51 -29.79
C CYS A 415 -28.77 31.98 -28.50
N GLU A 416 -28.08 32.87 -27.79
CA GLU A 416 -27.44 32.55 -26.50
C GLU A 416 -28.47 32.64 -25.37
#